data_237a7bf3520a3941e8af8ddfc6b76554
#
_entry.id   237a7bf3520a3941e8af8ddfc6b76554
#
_cell.length_a   1.000
_cell.length_b   1.000
_cell.length_c   1.000
_cell.angle_alpha   90.00
_cell.angle_beta   90.00
_cell.angle_gamma   90.00
#
_symmetry.space_group_name_H-M   'P 1'
#
loop_
_entity.id
_entity.type
_entity.pdbx_description
1 polymer ?
#
loop_
_entity_poly.entity_id
_entity_poly.type
_entity_poly.pdbx_seq_one_letter_code
_entity_poly.pdbx_strand_id
1 'polypeptide(L)'
;MQVIYILVVLGSEPMTNDFYCDEALSGRTPVKIVRETGDVLAFHHTRPYWAVHIVVVPKVHVPSLTDLGGQDISIIYRLLDVVREVAAEVEAQYGGCRVATNLGRYQDSKHLHFHVGFGDPRK
;
A
#
# COMPACT_ATOMS: atom_id res chain seq x y z
N MET A 1 3.86 -15.77 3.75
CA MET A 1 4.13 -14.33 3.84
C MET A 1 5.61 -14.09 4.05
N GLN A 2 6.19 -13.21 3.25
CA GLN A 2 7.59 -12.86 3.35
C GLN A 2 7.74 -11.61 4.21
N VAL A 3 8.73 -11.61 5.09
CA VAL A 3 9.03 -10.46 5.93
C VAL A 3 10.36 -9.88 5.46
N ILE A 4 10.35 -8.57 5.17
CA ILE A 4 11.56 -7.85 4.81
C ILE A 4 11.84 -6.85 5.94
N TYR A 5 13.03 -6.93 6.50
CA TYR A 5 13.49 -6.02 7.53
C TYR A 5 14.71 -5.28 7.00
N ILE A 6 14.52 -3.99 6.76
CA ILE A 6 15.59 -3.13 6.27
C ILE A 6 15.73 -1.98 7.26
N LEU A 7 16.96 -1.65 7.60
CA LEU A 7 17.23 -0.60 8.57
C LEU A 7 16.75 0.75 8.06
N VAL A 8 15.92 1.40 8.86
CA VAL A 8 15.50 2.76 8.59
C VAL A 8 16.62 3.71 8.98
N VAL A 9 16.95 4.64 8.09
CA VAL A 9 17.92 5.68 8.40
C VAL A 9 17.19 6.76 9.21
N LEU A 10 17.43 6.76 10.52
CA LEU A 10 16.80 7.73 11.40
C LEU A 10 17.32 9.13 11.13
N GLY A 11 16.42 10.10 11.14
CA GLY A 11 16.75 11.49 10.94
C GLY A 11 16.86 11.93 9.49
N SER A 12 16.73 11.00 8.52
CA SER A 12 16.65 11.41 7.13
C SER A 12 15.23 11.86 6.81
N GLU A 13 15.10 13.07 6.30
CA GLU A 13 13.82 13.58 5.83
C GLU A 13 13.56 13.01 4.46
N PRO A 14 12.33 12.53 4.16
CA PRO A 14 12.01 12.15 2.80
C PRO A 14 12.08 13.37 1.90
N MET A 15 12.64 13.20 0.72
CA MET A 15 12.74 14.29 -0.26
C MET A 15 11.38 14.67 -0.83
N THR A 16 10.39 13.79 -0.69
CA THR A 16 9.01 13.99 -1.14
C THR A 16 8.07 13.48 -0.06
N ASN A 17 6.75 13.70 -0.24
CA ASN A 17 5.74 13.11 0.64
C ASN A 17 5.34 11.70 0.19
N ASP A 18 6.25 10.99 -0.44
CA ASP A 18 6.00 9.67 -0.97
C ASP A 18 6.69 8.61 -0.11
N PHE A 19 6.02 8.25 1.00
CA PHE A 19 6.50 7.18 1.88
C PHE A 19 6.77 5.89 1.10
N TYR A 20 5.92 5.57 0.13
CA TYR A 20 6.02 4.30 -0.57
C TYR A 20 7.25 4.21 -1.46
N CYS A 21 7.56 5.27 -2.23
CA CYS A 21 8.79 5.31 -3.02
C CYS A 21 10.01 5.53 -2.15
N ASP A 22 9.93 6.45 -1.18
CA ASP A 22 11.09 6.86 -0.39
C ASP A 22 11.50 5.82 0.64
N GLU A 23 10.55 5.08 1.20
CA GLU A 23 10.81 4.18 2.31
C GLU A 23 10.48 2.72 1.98
N ALA A 24 9.19 2.41 1.71
CA ALA A 24 8.76 1.02 1.58
C ALA A 24 9.32 0.36 0.32
N LEU A 25 9.18 1.00 -0.83
CA LEU A 25 9.64 0.44 -2.11
C LEU A 25 11.14 0.50 -2.26
N SER A 26 11.79 1.50 -1.66
CA SER A 26 13.25 1.61 -1.66
C SER A 26 13.91 0.64 -0.69
N GLY A 27 13.13 0.04 0.20
CA GLY A 27 13.64 -0.88 1.21
C GLY A 27 14.18 -0.21 2.45
N ARG A 28 13.99 1.09 2.63
CA ARG A 28 14.49 1.79 3.82
C ARG A 28 13.70 1.48 5.07
N THR A 29 12.38 1.28 4.93
CA THR A 29 11.50 0.91 6.03
C THR A 29 11.19 -0.58 5.94
N PRO A 30 11.42 -1.38 6.99
CA PRO A 30 11.03 -2.77 6.97
C PRO A 30 9.52 -2.90 6.88
N VAL A 31 9.07 -3.74 5.94
CA VAL A 31 7.66 -4.01 5.76
C VAL A 31 7.42 -5.52 5.72
N LYS A 32 6.25 -5.93 6.19
CA LYS A 32 5.85 -7.32 6.21
C LYS A 32 5.02 -7.59 4.97
N ILE A 33 5.63 -8.25 3.99
CA ILE A 33 5.03 -8.45 2.68
C ILE A 33 3.92 -9.51 2.75
N VAL A 34 2.76 -9.18 2.18
CA VAL A 34 1.64 -10.07 2.01
C VAL A 34 1.68 -10.70 0.62
N ARG A 35 1.95 -9.89 -0.40
CA ARG A 35 1.99 -10.33 -1.79
C ARG A 35 2.85 -9.38 -2.61
N GLU A 36 3.57 -9.90 -3.57
CA GLU A 36 4.39 -9.08 -4.45
C GLU A 36 4.36 -9.63 -5.86
N THR A 37 4.24 -8.73 -6.84
CA THR A 37 4.40 -9.03 -8.26
C THR A 37 5.51 -8.15 -8.83
N GLY A 38 5.78 -8.24 -10.11
CA GLY A 38 6.73 -7.34 -10.78
C GLY A 38 6.33 -5.87 -10.68
N ASP A 39 5.04 -5.59 -10.60
CA ASP A 39 4.48 -4.23 -10.68
C ASP A 39 3.85 -3.73 -9.38
N VAL A 40 3.56 -4.61 -8.42
CA VAL A 40 2.71 -4.28 -7.26
C VAL A 40 3.28 -4.90 -6.00
N LEU A 41 3.20 -4.16 -4.90
CA LEU A 41 3.58 -4.63 -3.57
C LEU A 41 2.39 -4.48 -2.63
N ALA A 42 2.08 -5.54 -1.89
CA ALA A 42 1.08 -5.52 -0.83
C ALA A 42 1.76 -5.90 0.49
N PHE A 43 1.55 -5.10 1.52
CA PHE A 43 2.20 -5.31 2.82
C PHE A 43 1.32 -4.81 3.96
N HIS A 44 1.59 -5.33 5.17
CA HIS A 44 0.89 -4.86 6.36
C HIS A 44 1.28 -3.41 6.65
N HIS A 45 0.27 -2.56 6.88
CA HIS A 45 0.49 -1.15 7.15
C HIS A 45 1.39 -1.00 8.38
N THR A 46 2.38 -0.11 8.31
CA THR A 46 3.33 0.10 9.40
C THR A 46 2.69 0.79 10.62
N ARG A 47 1.60 1.50 10.40
CA ARG A 47 0.78 2.14 11.45
C ARG A 47 -0.68 1.76 11.23
N PRO A 48 -1.06 0.51 11.50
CA PRO A 48 -2.39 0.03 11.12
C PRO A 48 -3.49 0.78 11.84
N TYR A 49 -4.51 1.19 11.07
CA TYR A 49 -5.69 1.83 11.61
C TYR A 49 -6.72 0.80 12.08
N TRP A 50 -6.78 -0.34 11.40
CA TRP A 50 -7.68 -1.45 11.76
C TRP A 50 -6.87 -2.63 12.26
N ALA A 51 -7.57 -3.60 12.87
CA ALA A 51 -6.94 -4.84 13.34
C ALA A 51 -6.17 -5.56 12.23
N VAL A 52 -6.74 -5.60 11.04
CA VAL A 52 -6.07 -6.04 9.82
C VAL A 52 -6.03 -4.85 8.87
N HIS A 53 -4.84 -4.45 8.45
CA HIS A 53 -4.69 -3.29 7.59
C HIS A 53 -3.53 -3.52 6.63
N ILE A 54 -3.88 -3.86 5.40
CA ILE A 54 -2.93 -4.13 4.32
C ILE A 54 -2.96 -2.96 3.36
N VAL A 55 -1.80 -2.58 2.84
CA VAL A 55 -1.67 -1.54 1.83
C VAL A 55 -1.21 -2.20 0.54
N VAL A 56 -1.82 -1.81 -0.57
CA VAL A 56 -1.45 -2.30 -1.90
C VAL A 56 -1.05 -1.11 -2.75
N VAL A 57 0.17 -1.15 -3.28
CA VAL A 57 0.76 -0.03 -4.01
C VAL A 57 1.38 -0.50 -5.33
N PRO A 58 1.32 0.32 -6.39
CA PRO A 58 2.14 0.07 -7.56
C PRO A 58 3.60 0.39 -7.24
N LYS A 59 4.53 -0.34 -7.82
CA LYS A 59 5.96 -0.11 -7.60
C LYS A 59 6.46 1.14 -8.30
N VAL A 60 5.86 1.49 -9.45
CA VAL A 60 6.15 2.75 -10.12
C VAL A 60 5.37 3.87 -9.45
N HIS A 61 5.89 5.09 -9.52
CA HIS A 61 5.20 6.23 -8.93
C HIS A 61 3.96 6.60 -9.72
N VAL A 62 2.81 6.49 -9.08
CA VAL A 62 1.51 6.95 -9.59
C VAL A 62 0.95 7.86 -8.51
N PRO A 63 0.76 9.16 -8.79
CA PRO A 63 0.34 10.09 -7.74
C PRO A 63 -1.00 9.74 -7.09
N SER A 64 -2.01 9.42 -7.87
CA SER A 64 -3.35 9.11 -7.34
C SER A 64 -4.19 8.38 -8.37
N LEU A 65 -5.38 7.95 -7.96
CA LEU A 65 -6.32 7.32 -8.88
C LEU A 65 -6.77 8.27 -10.01
N THR A 66 -6.75 9.57 -9.75
CA THR A 66 -7.17 10.58 -10.72
C THR A 66 -6.00 11.26 -11.45
N ASP A 67 -4.78 10.90 -11.09
CA ASP A 67 -3.56 11.43 -11.74
C ASP A 67 -2.57 10.28 -11.89
N LEU A 68 -2.44 9.77 -13.09
CA LEU A 68 -1.57 8.64 -13.37
C LEU A 68 -0.08 9.00 -13.48
N GLY A 69 0.25 10.31 -13.47
CA GLY A 69 1.65 10.75 -13.53
C GLY A 69 2.37 10.32 -14.80
N GLY A 70 1.64 10.19 -15.92
CA GLY A 70 2.23 9.75 -17.19
C GLY A 70 2.27 8.23 -17.37
N GLN A 71 1.81 7.45 -16.40
CA GLN A 71 1.76 6.00 -16.53
C GLN A 71 0.57 5.57 -17.38
N ASP A 72 0.69 4.40 -18.02
CA ASP A 72 -0.41 3.82 -18.78
C ASP A 72 -1.48 3.29 -17.83
N ILE A 73 -2.75 3.35 -18.25
CA ILE A 73 -3.88 2.87 -17.44
C ILE A 73 -3.75 1.39 -17.07
N SER A 74 -2.99 0.61 -17.82
CA SER A 74 -2.78 -0.80 -17.51
C SER A 74 -2.18 -1.02 -16.13
N ILE A 75 -1.47 -0.02 -15.57
CA ILE A 75 -0.94 -0.13 -14.20
C ILE A 75 -2.08 -0.25 -13.18
N ILE A 76 -3.20 0.43 -13.44
CA ILE A 76 -4.38 0.35 -12.57
C ILE A 76 -4.98 -1.06 -12.61
N TYR A 77 -5.03 -1.67 -13.78
CA TYR A 77 -5.57 -3.03 -13.91
C TYR A 77 -4.70 -4.03 -13.13
N ARG A 78 -3.38 -3.92 -13.24
CA ARG A 78 -2.45 -4.79 -12.50
C ARG A 78 -2.54 -4.56 -10.99
N LEU A 79 -2.71 -3.30 -10.59
CA LEU A 79 -2.91 -2.95 -9.19
C LEU A 79 -4.21 -3.56 -8.65
N LEU A 80 -5.31 -3.40 -9.38
CA LEU A 80 -6.61 -3.93 -8.96
C LEU A 80 -6.63 -5.46 -8.92
N ASP A 81 -5.88 -6.14 -9.77
CA ASP A 81 -5.77 -7.60 -9.68
C ASP A 81 -5.24 -8.02 -8.30
N VAL A 82 -4.22 -7.36 -7.82
CA VAL A 82 -3.65 -7.66 -6.49
C VAL A 82 -4.60 -7.24 -5.38
N VAL A 83 -5.23 -6.07 -5.50
CA VAL A 83 -6.23 -5.62 -4.54
C VAL A 83 -7.34 -6.66 -4.39
N ARG A 84 -7.86 -7.16 -5.50
CA ARG A 84 -8.91 -8.18 -5.50
C ARG A 84 -8.47 -9.48 -4.82
N GLU A 85 -7.26 -9.95 -5.12
CA GLU A 85 -6.71 -11.16 -4.51
C GLU A 85 -6.55 -11.00 -3.00
N VAL A 86 -5.96 -9.90 -2.56
CA VAL A 86 -5.75 -9.63 -1.13
C VAL A 86 -7.08 -9.46 -0.42
N ALA A 87 -8.01 -8.72 -1.02
CA ALA A 87 -9.34 -8.51 -0.44
C ALA A 87 -10.11 -9.83 -0.31
N ALA A 88 -10.00 -10.71 -1.30
CA ALA A 88 -10.65 -12.02 -1.24
C ALA A 88 -10.10 -12.86 -0.09
N GLU A 89 -8.80 -12.81 0.15
CA GLU A 89 -8.18 -13.53 1.27
C GLU A 89 -8.66 -12.98 2.62
N VAL A 90 -8.73 -11.66 2.76
CA VAL A 90 -9.21 -11.03 4.00
C VAL A 90 -10.69 -11.35 4.22
N GLU A 91 -11.50 -11.24 3.18
CA GLU A 91 -12.91 -11.56 3.27
C GLU A 91 -13.15 -13.02 3.68
N ALA A 92 -12.40 -13.95 3.08
CA ALA A 92 -12.53 -15.37 3.37
C ALA A 92 -12.10 -15.69 4.80
N GLN A 93 -11.03 -15.05 5.29
CA GLN A 93 -10.48 -15.33 6.61
C GLN A 93 -11.29 -14.70 7.74
N TYR A 94 -11.82 -13.50 7.52
CA TYR A 94 -12.44 -12.70 8.60
C TYR A 94 -13.94 -12.47 8.41
N GLY A 95 -14.48 -12.80 7.24
CA GLY A 95 -15.91 -12.65 6.97
C GLY A 95 -16.31 -11.29 6.40
N GLY A 96 -15.35 -10.43 6.11
CA GLY A 96 -15.61 -9.12 5.52
C GLY A 96 -14.31 -8.42 5.19
N CYS A 97 -14.42 -7.33 4.43
CA CYS A 97 -13.24 -6.58 4.03
C CYS A 97 -13.65 -5.17 3.61
N ARG A 98 -12.86 -4.18 4.03
CA ARG A 98 -12.96 -2.81 3.53
C ARG A 98 -11.88 -2.60 2.49
N VAL A 99 -12.26 -1.96 1.38
CA VAL A 99 -11.30 -1.58 0.35
C VAL A 99 -11.51 -0.11 0.05
N ALA A 100 -10.46 0.68 0.15
CA ALA A 100 -10.56 2.12 -0.03
C ALA A 100 -9.26 2.70 -0.56
N THR A 101 -9.38 3.78 -1.33
CA THR A 101 -8.28 4.67 -1.65
C THR A 101 -8.75 6.09 -1.44
N ASN A 102 -7.84 6.98 -1.07
CA ASN A 102 -8.15 8.36 -0.75
C ASN A 102 -7.61 9.31 -1.81
N LEU A 103 -8.24 10.46 -1.95
CA LEU A 103 -7.90 11.48 -2.93
C LEU A 103 -7.77 12.84 -2.27
N GLY A 104 -6.96 13.70 -2.87
CA GLY A 104 -6.81 15.07 -2.43
C GLY A 104 -6.28 15.15 -1.00
N ARG A 105 -6.93 15.98 -0.20
CA ARG A 105 -6.49 16.21 1.18
C ARG A 105 -6.62 14.99 2.11
N TYR A 106 -7.36 13.96 1.69
CA TYR A 106 -7.48 12.72 2.45
C TYR A 106 -6.37 11.73 2.12
N GLN A 107 -5.54 12.04 1.12
CA GLN A 107 -4.43 11.19 0.72
C GLN A 107 -3.19 11.55 1.52
N ASP A 108 -2.75 10.65 2.38
CA ASP A 108 -1.60 10.87 3.26
C ASP A 108 -0.28 10.91 2.50
N SER A 109 -0.15 10.09 1.48
CA SER A 109 1.03 10.03 0.64
C SER A 109 0.62 10.23 -0.81
N LYS A 110 1.42 10.98 -1.57
CA LYS A 110 1.17 11.26 -3.00
C LYS A 110 1.65 10.13 -3.90
N HIS A 111 1.59 8.92 -3.41
CA HIS A 111 1.76 7.67 -4.14
C HIS A 111 0.47 6.87 -3.98
N LEU A 112 -0.18 6.53 -5.10
CA LEU A 112 -1.44 5.79 -5.08
C LEU A 112 -1.32 4.56 -4.21
N HIS A 113 -2.26 4.36 -3.29
CA HIS A 113 -2.31 3.17 -2.46
C HIS A 113 -3.75 2.83 -2.12
N PHE A 114 -4.02 1.52 -2.05
CA PHE A 114 -5.29 1.01 -1.59
C PHE A 114 -5.13 0.46 -0.19
N HIS A 115 -6.12 0.72 0.65
CA HIS A 115 -6.23 0.14 1.98
C HIS A 115 -7.16 -1.06 1.90
N VAL A 116 -6.71 -2.19 2.41
CA VAL A 116 -7.50 -3.41 2.48
C VAL A 116 -7.50 -3.85 3.94
N GLY A 117 -8.66 -3.89 4.56
CA GLY A 117 -8.68 -4.12 5.97
C GLY A 117 -9.94 -4.70 6.54
N PHE A 118 -9.85 -5.07 7.82
CA PHE A 118 -10.94 -5.64 8.59
C PHE A 118 -10.80 -5.27 10.04
N GLY A 119 -11.94 -5.16 10.72
CA GLY A 119 -11.99 -4.97 12.15
C GLY A 119 -12.25 -3.53 12.54
N ASP A 120 -12.27 -3.29 13.85
CA ASP A 120 -12.53 -1.98 14.39
C ASP A 120 -11.27 -1.11 14.34
N PRO A 121 -11.42 0.21 14.37
CA PRO A 121 -10.27 1.10 14.47
C PRO A 121 -9.44 0.77 15.71
N ARG A 122 -8.13 0.76 15.54
CA ARG A 122 -7.20 0.57 16.65
C ARG A 122 -7.06 1.88 17.42
N LYS A 123 -6.93 1.75 18.73
CA LYS A 123 -6.76 2.91 19.60
C LYS A 123 -5.29 3.12 19.97
#